data_a0d013c48a8071e65964f193b9742659
#
_entry.id   a0d013c48a8071e65964f193b9742659
#
_cell.length_a   1.000
_cell.length_b   1.000
_cell.length_c   1.000
_cell.angle_alpha   90.00
_cell.angle_beta   90.00
_cell.angle_gamma   90.00
#
_symmetry.space_group_name_H-M   'P 1'
#
loop_
_entity.id
_entity.type
_entity.pdbx_description
1 polymer ?
#
loop_
_entity_poly.entity_id
_entity_poly.type
_entity_poly.pdbx_seq_one_letter_code
_entity_poly.pdbx_strand_id
1 'polypeptide(L)'
;MTTSKMPALSRRGPAGRRFGDRYVIAADRVFDGRRVLESHAVAVSGDRIEAVAPADRLSGPGERILFSGTLLPGVIDLHAHLRLAQVPPEVVLRHGLTTIRETGGPLAPPSGGDGRLRVLAAGPILTAPGGYPIPVFGPGAGLEVADVRAARNAVGELASGGASFIKIALEPGQSPGAPWTMHAPASPPPWSMPPLEVVQAIVGEAHVHGLIVAAHLSGPEGAALALDAGVDEWAHVPCDPLPPDMVARAAAAGVRVVSTLDTLSHCTGVAGNARQLAEAGIELLYGTDLAHTDVPWGIDAQELALMVGTANGVRTPLQVLSAATARAGEHLGLAPLGQLAEGAPADLIGVRGNPLEQFKSLEYPDLVVSGGTTIVEPAEE
;
A
#
# COMPACT_ATOMS: atom_id res chain seq x y z
N MET A 1 -15.62 -6.87 -35.74
CA MET A 1 -14.53 -7.13 -34.76
C MET A 1 -13.30 -6.40 -35.28
N THR A 2 -13.12 -5.16 -34.92
CA THR A 2 -11.99 -4.33 -35.30
C THR A 2 -11.08 -4.17 -34.09
N THR A 3 -9.96 -4.89 -34.10
CA THR A 3 -8.90 -4.77 -33.10
C THR A 3 -8.21 -3.42 -33.27
N SER A 4 -8.52 -2.49 -32.37
CA SER A 4 -7.76 -1.25 -32.24
C SER A 4 -6.37 -1.57 -31.69
N LYS A 5 -5.34 -1.44 -32.53
CA LYS A 5 -3.95 -1.50 -32.10
C LYS A 5 -3.62 -0.23 -31.31
N MET A 6 -3.38 -0.37 -30.02
CA MET A 6 -2.74 0.68 -29.24
C MET A 6 -1.35 1.01 -29.82
N PRO A 7 -0.95 2.29 -29.90
CA PRO A 7 0.38 2.65 -30.37
C PRO A 7 1.44 2.13 -29.38
N ALA A 8 2.52 1.56 -29.91
CA ALA A 8 3.66 1.08 -29.13
C ALA A 8 4.29 2.27 -28.38
N LEU A 9 4.19 2.27 -27.06
CA LEU A 9 4.92 3.19 -26.18
C LEU A 9 6.42 2.97 -26.40
N SER A 10 7.13 4.04 -26.76
CA SER A 10 8.58 4.02 -26.97
C SER A 10 9.29 3.55 -25.70
N ARG A 11 10.17 2.58 -25.83
CA ARG A 11 10.94 1.93 -24.75
C ARG A 11 12.07 2.79 -24.18
N ARG A 12 11.88 4.09 -24.00
CA ARG A 12 12.74 4.99 -23.19
C ARG A 12 11.92 6.23 -22.87
N GLY A 13 11.25 6.24 -21.70
CA GLY A 13 10.91 7.51 -21.08
C GLY A 13 12.20 8.24 -20.69
N PRO A 14 12.27 9.58 -20.80
CA PRO A 14 13.44 10.33 -20.36
C PRO A 14 13.72 9.99 -18.89
N ALA A 15 14.98 9.73 -18.56
CA ALA A 15 15.42 9.70 -17.16
C ALA A 15 15.01 11.03 -16.53
N GLY A 16 14.31 10.98 -15.37
CA GLY A 16 13.84 12.18 -14.70
C GLY A 16 14.97 13.19 -14.51
N ARG A 17 14.66 14.48 -14.68
CA ARG A 17 15.61 15.58 -14.49
C ARG A 17 15.80 15.80 -12.99
N ARG A 18 17.00 16.12 -12.55
CA ARG A 18 17.24 16.70 -11.23
C ARG A 18 17.20 18.22 -11.36
N PHE A 19 16.49 18.92 -10.47
CA PHE A 19 16.56 20.37 -10.29
C PHE A 19 17.91 20.86 -9.74
N GLY A 20 18.98 20.10 -9.91
CA GLY A 20 20.27 20.28 -9.27
C GLY A 20 20.44 19.41 -8.02
N ASP A 21 21.63 19.48 -7.38
CA ASP A 21 21.90 18.69 -6.15
C ASP A 21 21.13 19.21 -4.94
N ARG A 22 20.75 20.51 -4.96
CA ARG A 22 19.93 21.16 -3.95
C ARG A 22 18.89 22.06 -4.62
N TYR A 23 17.65 21.96 -4.17
CA TYR A 23 16.56 22.84 -4.60
C TYR A 23 15.54 23.05 -3.48
N VAL A 24 14.71 24.09 -3.64
CA VAL A 24 13.64 24.44 -2.69
C VAL A 24 12.32 24.52 -3.44
N ILE A 25 11.30 23.84 -2.95
CA ILE A 25 9.94 23.97 -3.48
C ILE A 25 9.10 24.70 -2.44
N ALA A 26 8.65 25.91 -2.78
CA ALA A 26 7.74 26.70 -1.94
C ALA A 26 6.31 26.50 -2.45
N ALA A 27 5.39 26.20 -1.54
CA ALA A 27 3.99 25.93 -1.87
C ALA A 27 3.01 26.72 -1.00
N ASP A 28 1.77 26.85 -1.46
CA ASP A 28 0.69 27.43 -0.66
C ASP A 28 0.49 26.63 0.62
N ARG A 29 0.55 25.29 0.49
CA ARG A 29 0.42 24.34 1.60
C ARG A 29 1.45 23.24 1.52
N VAL A 30 1.86 22.75 2.67
CA VAL A 30 2.64 21.53 2.83
C VAL A 30 1.92 20.63 3.82
N PHE A 31 1.47 19.46 3.39
CA PHE A 31 1.08 18.39 4.28
C PHE A 31 2.33 17.58 4.63
N ASP A 32 2.76 17.60 5.88
CA ASP A 32 4.03 16.97 6.28
C ASP A 32 3.92 15.46 6.55
N GLY A 33 2.73 14.87 6.32
CA GLY A 33 2.36 13.49 6.63
C GLY A 33 1.47 13.39 7.87
N ARG A 34 1.34 14.47 8.66
CA ARG A 34 0.55 14.51 9.90
C ARG A 34 -0.31 15.77 10.04
N ARG A 35 0.15 16.90 9.52
CA ARG A 35 -0.52 18.21 9.65
C ARG A 35 -0.27 19.05 8.40
N VAL A 36 -1.11 20.04 8.23
CA VAL A 36 -0.97 21.04 7.15
C VAL A 36 -0.24 22.26 7.67
N LEU A 37 0.71 22.75 6.88
CA LEU A 37 1.52 23.93 7.12
C LEU A 37 1.26 24.92 5.98
N GLU A 38 0.72 26.10 6.28
CA GLU A 38 0.43 27.14 5.27
C GLU A 38 1.71 27.90 4.91
N SER A 39 1.86 28.21 3.62
CA SER A 39 2.99 29.02 3.09
C SER A 39 4.36 28.48 3.50
N HIS A 40 4.55 27.17 3.37
CA HIS A 40 5.81 26.50 3.69
C HIS A 40 6.58 26.09 2.45
N ALA A 41 7.85 25.78 2.64
CA ALA A 41 8.72 25.25 1.61
C ALA A 41 9.45 23.99 2.11
N VAL A 42 9.80 23.15 1.16
CA VAL A 42 10.60 21.94 1.36
C VAL A 42 11.93 22.13 0.63
N ALA A 43 13.04 22.06 1.37
CA ALA A 43 14.39 22.01 0.79
C ALA A 43 14.80 20.55 0.63
N VAL A 44 15.32 20.23 -0.55
CA VAL A 44 15.85 18.90 -0.89
C VAL A 44 17.34 19.03 -1.19
N SER A 45 18.14 18.12 -0.66
CA SER A 45 19.56 17.99 -0.93
C SER A 45 19.88 16.52 -1.25
N GLY A 46 20.33 16.26 -2.45
CA GLY A 46 20.53 14.90 -2.94
C GLY A 46 19.23 14.08 -2.95
N ASP A 47 19.21 12.99 -2.20
CA ASP A 47 18.06 12.08 -2.06
C ASP A 47 17.24 12.31 -0.79
N ARG A 48 17.54 13.39 -0.03
CA ARG A 48 16.95 13.67 1.28
C ARG A 48 16.28 15.03 1.37
N ILE A 49 15.27 15.11 2.22
CA ILE A 49 14.72 16.37 2.67
C ILE A 49 15.71 16.99 3.67
N GLU A 50 16.18 18.19 3.34
CA GLU A 50 17.10 18.96 4.19
C GLU A 50 16.34 19.73 5.29
N ALA A 51 15.21 20.34 4.91
CA ALA A 51 14.40 21.12 5.85
C ALA A 51 12.97 21.33 5.33
N VAL A 52 12.04 21.55 6.27
CA VAL A 52 10.70 22.08 6.01
C VAL A 52 10.50 23.29 6.92
N ALA A 53 10.23 24.45 6.34
CA ALA A 53 10.09 25.71 7.08
C ALA A 53 9.18 26.71 6.35
N PRO A 54 8.74 27.81 7.02
CA PRO A 54 8.07 28.90 6.34
C PRO A 54 8.86 29.38 5.12
N ALA A 55 8.15 29.61 4.00
CA ALA A 55 8.77 29.84 2.70
C ALA A 55 9.69 31.06 2.66
N ASP A 56 9.43 32.07 3.50
CA ASP A 56 10.25 33.29 3.67
C ASP A 56 11.54 33.02 4.46
N ARG A 57 11.60 31.94 5.25
CA ARG A 57 12.77 31.57 6.05
C ARG A 57 13.69 30.56 5.38
N LEU A 58 13.20 29.88 4.36
CA LEU A 58 13.97 28.88 3.64
C LEU A 58 14.68 29.53 2.45
N SER A 59 15.91 29.98 2.65
CA SER A 59 16.79 30.57 1.64
C SER A 59 18.06 29.72 1.49
N GLY A 60 18.84 29.97 0.45
CA GLY A 60 20.12 29.33 0.22
C GLY A 60 20.39 29.04 -1.26
N PRO A 61 21.58 28.51 -1.58
CA PRO A 61 21.92 28.18 -2.97
C PRO A 61 21.01 27.06 -3.52
N GLY A 62 20.84 27.04 -4.83
CA GLY A 62 20.03 26.06 -5.55
C GLY A 62 18.81 26.69 -6.21
N GLU A 63 18.14 25.88 -7.00
CA GLU A 63 16.93 26.31 -7.73
C GLU A 63 15.76 26.48 -6.76
N ARG A 64 14.96 27.52 -6.99
CA ARG A 64 13.72 27.77 -6.24
C ARG A 64 12.53 27.63 -7.16
N ILE A 65 11.65 26.70 -6.80
CA ILE A 65 10.43 26.39 -7.52
C ILE A 65 9.26 26.95 -6.71
N LEU A 66 8.38 27.67 -7.36
CA LEU A 66 7.10 28.12 -6.79
C LEU A 66 6.02 27.15 -7.28
N PHE A 67 5.29 26.55 -6.36
CA PHE A 67 4.24 25.60 -6.66
C PHE A 67 2.90 26.07 -6.10
N SER A 68 1.98 26.41 -7.01
CA SER A 68 0.63 26.83 -6.63
C SER A 68 -0.22 25.61 -6.29
N GLY A 69 -0.32 25.29 -4.98
CA GLY A 69 -1.07 24.12 -4.51
C GLY A 69 -0.52 23.54 -3.21
N THR A 70 -0.65 22.21 -3.08
CA THR A 70 -0.25 21.48 -1.88
C THR A 70 0.87 20.48 -2.20
N LEU A 71 1.97 20.53 -1.44
CA LEU A 71 2.98 19.47 -1.40
C LEU A 71 2.60 18.44 -0.34
N LEU A 72 2.84 17.16 -0.65
CA LEU A 72 2.62 16.02 0.25
C LEU A 72 3.80 15.07 0.15
N PRO A 73 4.02 14.18 1.16
CA PRO A 73 4.86 13.02 0.96
C PRO A 73 4.33 12.16 -0.20
N GLY A 74 5.21 11.48 -0.89
CA GLY A 74 4.81 10.45 -1.83
C GLY A 74 3.95 9.39 -1.15
N VAL A 75 2.88 8.98 -1.81
CA VAL A 75 1.90 8.04 -1.24
C VAL A 75 2.48 6.63 -1.22
N ILE A 76 2.15 5.90 -0.19
CA ILE A 76 2.56 4.51 0.07
C ILE A 76 1.33 3.60 -0.05
N ASP A 77 1.33 2.70 -1.00
CA ASP A 77 0.31 1.66 -1.14
C ASP A 77 0.79 0.36 -0.48
N LEU A 78 0.08 -0.08 0.53
CA LEU A 78 0.45 -1.28 1.30
C LEU A 78 -0.07 -2.59 0.70
N HIS A 79 -0.79 -2.53 -0.43
CA HIS A 79 -1.30 -3.72 -1.09
C HIS A 79 -1.36 -3.56 -2.61
N ALA A 80 -0.41 -4.13 -3.32
CA ALA A 80 -0.35 -4.11 -4.78
C ALA A 80 0.16 -5.44 -5.34
N HIS A 81 -0.19 -5.73 -6.60
CA HIS A 81 0.21 -6.92 -7.35
C HIS A 81 0.74 -6.55 -8.74
N LEU A 82 1.76 -5.69 -8.82
CA LEU A 82 2.29 -5.17 -10.09
C LEU A 82 2.76 -6.27 -11.03
N ARG A 83 3.45 -7.27 -10.48
CA ARG A 83 4.02 -8.36 -11.29
C ARG A 83 2.97 -9.32 -11.81
N LEU A 84 1.93 -9.57 -11.04
CA LEU A 84 0.80 -10.40 -11.45
C LEU A 84 0.05 -9.76 -12.62
N ALA A 85 -0.24 -8.46 -12.51
CA ALA A 85 -0.98 -7.71 -13.53
C ALA A 85 -0.09 -7.08 -14.62
N GLN A 86 1.23 -7.26 -14.54
CA GLN A 86 2.20 -6.68 -15.47
C GLN A 86 2.08 -5.14 -15.57
N VAL A 87 1.78 -4.48 -14.45
CA VAL A 87 1.68 -3.02 -14.37
C VAL A 87 3.08 -2.42 -14.40
N PRO A 88 3.38 -1.48 -15.31
CA PRO A 88 4.68 -0.83 -15.37
C PRO A 88 4.92 0.05 -14.12
N PRO A 89 6.00 -0.18 -13.35
CA PRO A 89 6.28 0.60 -12.12
C PRO A 89 6.42 2.10 -12.37
N GLU A 90 6.91 2.50 -13.55
CA GLU A 90 7.06 3.91 -13.93
C GLU A 90 5.71 4.62 -14.11
N VAL A 91 4.66 3.91 -14.50
CA VAL A 91 3.31 4.47 -14.60
C VAL A 91 2.76 4.73 -13.21
N VAL A 92 2.91 3.77 -12.30
CA VAL A 92 2.49 3.87 -10.91
C VAL A 92 3.18 5.04 -10.20
N LEU A 93 4.51 5.17 -10.40
CA LEU A 93 5.29 6.27 -9.83
C LEU A 93 4.84 7.64 -10.36
N ARG A 94 4.58 7.76 -11.67
CA ARG A 94 4.10 9.01 -12.27
C ARG A 94 2.72 9.46 -11.76
N HIS A 95 1.93 8.52 -11.25
CA HIS A 95 0.62 8.77 -10.63
C HIS A 95 0.69 8.81 -9.09
N GLY A 96 1.86 9.17 -8.54
CA GLY A 96 2.03 9.63 -7.16
C GLY A 96 2.30 8.55 -6.11
N LEU A 97 2.23 7.26 -6.44
CA LEU A 97 2.71 6.21 -5.54
C LEU A 97 4.23 6.14 -5.63
N THR A 98 4.93 6.52 -4.57
CA THR A 98 6.40 6.47 -4.51
C THR A 98 6.92 5.18 -3.89
N THR A 99 6.06 4.50 -3.13
CA THR A 99 6.35 3.22 -2.48
C THR A 99 5.14 2.29 -2.56
N ILE A 100 5.38 1.01 -2.84
CA ILE A 100 4.36 -0.03 -2.77
C ILE A 100 4.86 -1.26 -2.01
N ARG A 101 3.93 -2.03 -1.44
CA ARG A 101 4.15 -3.43 -1.07
C ARG A 101 3.61 -4.35 -2.16
N GLU A 102 4.49 -5.17 -2.71
CA GLU A 102 4.13 -6.28 -3.61
C GLU A 102 3.71 -7.47 -2.76
N THR A 103 2.40 -7.73 -2.68
CA THR A 103 1.79 -8.67 -1.73
C THR A 103 1.67 -10.10 -2.26
N GLY A 104 2.41 -10.42 -3.30
CA GLY A 104 2.48 -11.73 -3.93
C GLY A 104 3.41 -11.69 -5.13
N GLY A 105 3.80 -12.87 -5.65
CA GLY A 105 4.67 -12.94 -6.82
C GLY A 105 6.11 -13.32 -6.50
N PRO A 106 7.06 -13.06 -7.40
CA PRO A 106 8.45 -13.44 -7.21
C PRO A 106 9.10 -12.72 -6.03
N LEU A 107 9.87 -13.47 -5.25
CA LEU A 107 10.72 -12.92 -4.20
C LEU A 107 11.75 -11.93 -4.78
N ALA A 108 11.89 -10.78 -4.16
CA ALA A 108 12.90 -9.79 -4.49
C ALA A 108 13.26 -8.96 -3.26
N PRO A 109 14.52 -8.59 -3.08
CA PRO A 109 14.90 -7.65 -2.04
C PRO A 109 14.31 -6.26 -2.31
N PRO A 110 14.20 -5.38 -1.28
CA PRO A 110 13.78 -4.00 -1.44
C PRO A 110 14.55 -3.28 -2.54
N SER A 111 13.85 -2.52 -3.37
CA SER A 111 14.46 -1.82 -4.50
C SER A 111 13.77 -0.48 -4.77
N GLY A 112 14.41 0.40 -5.56
CA GLY A 112 13.89 1.72 -5.94
C GLY A 112 14.04 2.79 -4.85
N GLY A 113 13.32 3.92 -4.98
CA GLY A 113 13.48 5.10 -4.14
C GLY A 113 14.70 5.97 -4.53
N ASP A 114 15.14 5.84 -5.76
CA ASP A 114 16.27 6.52 -6.39
C ASP A 114 15.88 7.09 -7.76
N GLY A 115 14.71 7.65 -7.87
CA GLY A 115 14.07 8.02 -9.14
C GLY A 115 13.22 6.89 -9.73
N ARG A 116 13.08 5.79 -9.01
CA ARG A 116 12.25 4.63 -9.38
C ARG A 116 11.28 4.33 -8.24
N LEU A 117 10.16 3.68 -8.57
CA LEU A 117 9.19 3.19 -7.59
C LEU A 117 9.89 2.31 -6.55
N ARG A 118 9.71 2.62 -5.26
CA ARG A 118 10.18 1.76 -4.17
C ARG A 118 9.25 0.55 -4.04
N VAL A 119 9.81 -0.64 -4.11
CA VAL A 119 9.07 -1.90 -4.02
C VAL A 119 9.58 -2.73 -2.85
N LEU A 120 8.65 -3.13 -1.99
CA LEU A 120 8.87 -3.99 -0.82
C LEU A 120 8.07 -5.28 -1.04
N ALA A 121 8.74 -6.39 -1.36
CA ALA A 121 8.07 -7.62 -1.75
C ALA A 121 7.93 -8.61 -0.59
N ALA A 122 6.80 -9.33 -0.55
CA ALA A 122 6.61 -10.51 0.31
C ALA A 122 7.24 -11.78 -0.28
N GLY A 123 7.35 -11.84 -1.60
CA GLY A 123 7.52 -13.11 -2.31
C GLY A 123 6.19 -13.83 -2.50
N PRO A 124 6.19 -15.15 -2.80
CA PRO A 124 4.97 -15.93 -3.01
C PRO A 124 4.11 -15.99 -1.74
N ILE A 125 2.80 -16.03 -1.93
CA ILE A 125 1.83 -16.15 -0.84
C ILE A 125 1.91 -17.56 -0.26
N LEU A 126 2.13 -17.69 1.05
CA LEU A 126 2.12 -18.99 1.73
C LEU A 126 0.67 -19.48 1.91
N THR A 127 0.42 -20.73 1.58
CA THR A 127 -0.91 -21.32 1.63
C THR A 127 -0.87 -22.82 1.92
N ALA A 128 -2.03 -23.41 2.25
CA ALA A 128 -2.17 -24.86 2.34
C ALA A 128 -2.06 -25.53 0.95
N PRO A 129 -1.75 -26.82 0.88
CA PRO A 129 -1.87 -27.57 -0.37
C PRO A 129 -3.27 -27.44 -0.99
N GLY A 130 -3.33 -26.92 -2.24
CA GLY A 130 -4.58 -26.64 -2.94
C GLY A 130 -5.36 -25.43 -2.42
N GLY A 131 -4.79 -24.63 -1.53
CA GLY A 131 -5.40 -23.42 -0.98
C GLY A 131 -5.31 -22.22 -1.91
N TYR A 132 -6.09 -21.17 -1.63
CA TYR A 132 -5.99 -19.88 -2.33
C TYR A 132 -4.55 -19.32 -2.22
N PRO A 133 -3.97 -18.71 -3.27
CA PRO A 133 -4.60 -18.32 -4.53
C PRO A 133 -4.45 -19.34 -5.68
N ILE A 134 -3.93 -20.53 -5.44
CA ILE A 134 -3.59 -21.52 -6.47
C ILE A 134 -4.81 -21.95 -7.31
N PRO A 135 -5.99 -22.25 -6.73
CA PRO A 135 -7.16 -22.62 -7.52
C PRO A 135 -7.61 -21.55 -8.53
N VAL A 136 -7.31 -20.29 -8.26
CA VAL A 136 -7.76 -19.14 -9.07
C VAL A 136 -6.72 -18.74 -10.12
N PHE A 137 -5.44 -18.64 -9.71
CA PHE A 137 -4.38 -18.07 -10.55
C PHE A 137 -3.31 -19.07 -10.98
N GLY A 138 -3.46 -20.34 -10.58
CA GLY A 138 -2.55 -21.43 -10.96
C GLY A 138 -1.40 -21.70 -9.99
N PRO A 139 -0.61 -22.76 -10.25
CA PRO A 139 0.41 -23.27 -9.29
C PRO A 139 1.53 -22.29 -8.93
N GLY A 140 1.78 -21.29 -9.76
CA GLY A 140 2.81 -20.27 -9.49
C GLY A 140 2.36 -19.10 -8.62
N ALA A 141 1.08 -19.03 -8.28
CA ALA A 141 0.52 -17.90 -7.53
C ALA A 141 0.75 -17.99 -6.01
N GLY A 142 1.10 -19.17 -5.48
CA GLY A 142 1.35 -19.39 -4.06
C GLY A 142 2.45 -20.40 -3.82
N LEU A 143 2.94 -20.44 -2.57
CA LEU A 143 3.87 -21.44 -2.07
C LEU A 143 3.16 -22.31 -1.04
N GLU A 144 2.97 -23.59 -1.36
CA GLU A 144 2.28 -24.55 -0.50
C GLU A 144 3.16 -24.96 0.68
N VAL A 145 2.59 -24.89 1.88
CA VAL A 145 3.21 -25.35 3.12
C VAL A 145 2.31 -26.37 3.80
N ALA A 146 2.75 -27.62 3.81
CA ALA A 146 1.94 -28.74 4.27
C ALA A 146 2.02 -28.99 5.78
N ASP A 147 3.11 -28.58 6.43
CA ASP A 147 3.38 -28.83 7.85
C ASP A 147 4.23 -27.72 8.49
N VAL A 148 4.39 -27.79 9.80
CA VAL A 148 5.16 -26.84 10.61
C VAL A 148 6.62 -26.71 10.13
N ARG A 149 7.25 -27.79 9.71
CA ARG A 149 8.63 -27.78 9.22
C ARG A 149 8.73 -27.06 7.88
N ALA A 150 7.83 -27.38 6.95
CA ALA A 150 7.75 -26.72 5.65
C ALA A 150 7.48 -25.22 5.79
N ALA A 151 6.60 -24.84 6.73
CA ALA A 151 6.27 -23.45 7.04
C ALA A 151 7.51 -22.67 7.51
N ARG A 152 8.25 -23.18 8.50
CA ARG A 152 9.47 -22.52 9.00
C ARG A 152 10.55 -22.43 7.93
N ASN A 153 10.77 -23.49 7.17
CA ASN A 153 11.75 -23.47 6.09
C ASN A 153 11.38 -22.39 5.03
N ALA A 154 10.11 -22.35 4.62
CA ALA A 154 9.63 -21.36 3.64
C ALA A 154 9.84 -19.92 4.13
N VAL A 155 9.48 -19.62 5.38
CA VAL A 155 9.71 -18.28 5.97
C VAL A 155 11.19 -17.96 6.06
N GLY A 156 12.05 -18.89 6.49
CA GLY A 156 13.50 -18.69 6.54
C GLY A 156 14.12 -18.42 5.16
N GLU A 157 13.65 -19.12 4.12
CA GLU A 157 14.08 -18.89 2.73
C GLU A 157 13.62 -17.52 2.22
N LEU A 158 12.36 -17.13 2.48
CA LEU A 158 11.83 -15.82 2.11
C LEU A 158 12.60 -14.69 2.81
N ALA A 159 12.82 -14.81 4.12
CA ALA A 159 13.59 -13.82 4.88
C ALA A 159 15.02 -13.69 4.36
N SER A 160 15.71 -14.82 4.13
CA SER A 160 17.07 -14.85 3.59
C SER A 160 17.16 -14.28 2.18
N GLY A 161 16.10 -14.42 1.37
CA GLY A 161 15.98 -13.87 0.02
C GLY A 161 15.56 -12.41 -0.04
N GLY A 162 15.36 -11.75 1.12
CA GLY A 162 15.09 -10.33 1.24
C GLY A 162 13.59 -9.95 1.20
N ALA A 163 12.70 -10.87 1.56
CA ALA A 163 11.30 -10.52 1.81
C ALA A 163 11.18 -9.40 2.85
N SER A 164 10.32 -8.43 2.59
CA SER A 164 10.08 -7.30 3.50
C SER A 164 9.01 -7.60 4.55
N PHE A 165 8.20 -8.61 4.31
CA PHE A 165 7.14 -9.13 5.18
C PHE A 165 6.71 -10.50 4.64
N ILE A 166 5.90 -11.24 5.40
CA ILE A 166 5.34 -12.52 4.97
C ILE A 166 3.87 -12.34 4.62
N LYS A 167 3.43 -12.87 3.48
CA LYS A 167 2.02 -12.91 3.08
C LYS A 167 1.51 -14.34 3.15
N ILE A 168 0.36 -14.52 3.81
CA ILE A 168 -0.36 -15.80 3.90
C ILE A 168 -1.77 -15.67 3.36
N ALA A 169 -2.38 -16.79 2.97
CA ALA A 169 -3.79 -16.83 2.58
C ALA A 169 -4.59 -17.73 3.54
N LEU A 170 -5.63 -17.16 4.13
CA LEU A 170 -6.59 -17.81 5.01
C LEU A 170 -7.99 -17.63 4.40
N GLU A 171 -8.19 -18.25 3.21
CA GLU A 171 -9.35 -18.00 2.35
C GLU A 171 -10.03 -19.29 1.92
N PRO A 172 -11.27 -19.57 2.39
CA PRO A 172 -12.03 -20.72 1.95
C PRO A 172 -12.71 -20.52 0.58
N GLY A 173 -12.79 -19.28 0.05
CA GLY A 173 -13.28 -19.00 -1.29
C GLY A 173 -14.80 -18.86 -1.44
N GLN A 174 -15.53 -18.68 -0.37
CA GLN A 174 -17.01 -18.70 -0.37
C GLN A 174 -17.68 -17.34 -0.17
N SER A 175 -16.92 -16.23 -0.13
CA SER A 175 -17.45 -14.88 0.13
C SER A 175 -18.11 -14.27 -1.10
N PRO A 176 -19.44 -14.10 -1.14
CA PRO A 176 -20.14 -13.54 -2.30
C PRO A 176 -19.70 -12.09 -2.57
N GLY A 177 -19.47 -11.78 -3.84
CA GLY A 177 -19.03 -10.45 -4.27
C GLY A 177 -17.53 -10.21 -4.17
N ALA A 178 -16.78 -11.14 -3.59
CA ALA A 178 -15.31 -11.04 -3.57
C ALA A 178 -14.74 -11.19 -4.99
N PRO A 179 -13.70 -10.42 -5.36
CA PRO A 179 -13.13 -10.41 -6.72
C PRO A 179 -12.71 -11.79 -7.23
N TRP A 180 -12.16 -12.63 -6.36
CA TRP A 180 -11.76 -13.99 -6.74
C TRP A 180 -12.93 -14.89 -7.12
N THR A 181 -14.17 -14.59 -6.69
CA THR A 181 -15.37 -15.36 -7.08
C THR A 181 -15.80 -15.11 -8.53
N MET A 182 -15.28 -14.05 -9.17
CA MET A 182 -15.53 -13.78 -10.59
C MET A 182 -14.65 -14.60 -11.54
N HIS A 183 -13.63 -15.27 -11.02
CA HIS A 183 -12.78 -16.17 -11.78
C HIS A 183 -13.38 -17.59 -11.82
N ALA A 184 -13.06 -18.34 -12.87
CA ALA A 184 -13.38 -19.77 -12.96
C ALA A 184 -12.23 -20.56 -12.32
N PRO A 185 -12.34 -21.01 -11.06
CA PRO A 185 -11.25 -21.69 -10.40
C PRO A 185 -11.04 -23.09 -10.95
N ALA A 186 -9.81 -23.58 -10.89
CA ALA A 186 -9.45 -24.95 -11.32
C ALA A 186 -10.08 -26.02 -10.40
N SER A 187 -10.36 -25.68 -9.14
CA SER A 187 -11.13 -26.51 -8.21
C SER A 187 -12.17 -25.66 -7.48
N PRO A 188 -13.39 -26.19 -7.25
CA PRO A 188 -14.43 -25.45 -6.56
C PRO A 188 -14.08 -25.22 -5.09
N PRO A 189 -14.55 -24.12 -4.47
CA PRO A 189 -14.46 -23.92 -3.01
C PRO A 189 -15.38 -24.95 -2.29
N PRO A 190 -15.15 -25.22 -0.97
CA PRO A 190 -14.19 -24.55 -0.12
C PRO A 190 -12.76 -25.02 -0.37
N TRP A 191 -11.82 -24.04 -0.37
CA TRP A 191 -10.40 -24.32 -0.48
C TRP A 191 -9.78 -24.58 0.89
N SER A 192 -8.68 -25.35 0.91
CA SER A 192 -7.97 -25.66 2.13
C SER A 192 -7.29 -24.43 2.71
N MET A 193 -7.39 -24.25 4.02
CA MET A 193 -6.58 -23.29 4.78
C MET A 193 -5.51 -24.04 5.59
N PRO A 194 -4.35 -23.42 5.86
CA PRO A 194 -3.36 -24.01 6.75
C PRO A 194 -3.94 -24.23 8.14
N PRO A 195 -3.68 -25.37 8.83
CA PRO A 195 -4.11 -25.57 10.21
C PRO A 195 -3.41 -24.60 11.16
N LEU A 196 -3.99 -24.37 12.34
CA LEU A 196 -3.55 -23.37 13.30
C LEU A 196 -2.04 -23.50 13.64
N GLU A 197 -1.55 -24.71 13.87
CA GLU A 197 -0.15 -24.94 14.21
C GLU A 197 0.82 -24.56 13.08
N VAL A 198 0.38 -24.64 11.82
CA VAL A 198 1.17 -24.22 10.65
C VAL A 198 1.19 -22.70 10.57
N VAL A 199 0.05 -22.03 10.76
CA VAL A 199 -0.01 -20.55 10.77
C VAL A 199 0.82 -19.99 11.94
N GLN A 200 0.72 -20.59 13.13
CA GLN A 200 1.54 -20.22 14.30
C GLN A 200 3.04 -20.40 14.03
N ALA A 201 3.42 -21.45 13.29
CA ALA A 201 4.81 -21.66 12.90
C ALA A 201 5.30 -20.60 11.90
N ILE A 202 4.45 -20.17 10.95
CA ILE A 202 4.75 -19.06 10.03
C ILE A 202 4.96 -17.77 10.82
N VAL A 203 4.02 -17.42 11.71
CA VAL A 203 4.07 -16.19 12.53
C VAL A 203 5.31 -16.19 13.40
N GLY A 204 5.53 -17.28 14.17
CA GLY A 204 6.67 -17.40 15.07
C GLY A 204 8.01 -17.28 14.33
N GLU A 205 8.16 -17.93 13.19
CA GLU A 205 9.40 -17.85 12.40
C GLU A 205 9.58 -16.46 11.76
N ALA A 206 8.50 -15.84 11.27
CA ALA A 206 8.55 -14.47 10.72
C ALA A 206 9.03 -13.48 11.79
N HIS A 207 8.51 -13.57 13.01
CA HIS A 207 8.92 -12.71 14.13
C HIS A 207 10.38 -12.94 14.55
N VAL A 208 10.92 -14.17 14.45
CA VAL A 208 12.36 -14.43 14.66
C VAL A 208 13.22 -13.62 13.68
N HIS A 209 12.74 -13.43 12.44
CA HIS A 209 13.39 -12.64 11.42
C HIS A 209 13.03 -11.15 11.46
N GLY A 210 12.21 -10.69 12.40
CA GLY A 210 11.75 -9.30 12.48
C GLY A 210 10.74 -8.90 11.40
N LEU A 211 10.08 -9.88 10.77
CA LEU A 211 9.08 -9.68 9.73
C LEU A 211 7.67 -9.79 10.30
N ILE A 212 6.76 -8.92 9.84
CA ILE A 212 5.34 -9.03 10.12
C ILE A 212 4.68 -10.04 9.18
N VAL A 213 3.54 -10.59 9.60
CA VAL A 213 2.71 -11.47 8.79
C VAL A 213 1.41 -10.77 8.43
N ALA A 214 1.14 -10.64 7.12
CA ALA A 214 -0.10 -10.12 6.57
C ALA A 214 -0.95 -11.26 6.00
N ALA A 215 -2.21 -11.38 6.43
CA ALA A 215 -3.12 -12.42 5.98
C ALA A 215 -4.17 -11.89 4.99
N HIS A 216 -4.27 -12.53 3.83
CA HIS A 216 -5.48 -12.48 3.01
C HIS A 216 -6.57 -13.28 3.72
N LEU A 217 -7.72 -12.69 3.96
CA LEU A 217 -8.89 -13.32 4.53
C LEU A 217 -10.17 -12.56 4.17
N SER A 218 -11.26 -13.27 3.96
CA SER A 218 -12.53 -12.67 3.53
C SER A 218 -13.63 -12.69 4.58
N GLY A 219 -13.52 -13.55 5.57
CA GLY A 219 -14.62 -13.76 6.49
C GLY A 219 -14.21 -14.21 7.90
N PRO A 220 -15.22 -14.54 8.74
CA PRO A 220 -14.99 -14.87 10.14
C PRO A 220 -14.07 -16.07 10.37
N GLU A 221 -14.08 -17.06 9.50
CA GLU A 221 -13.26 -18.27 9.65
C GLU A 221 -11.77 -17.94 9.53
N GLY A 222 -11.38 -17.23 8.45
CA GLY A 222 -9.99 -16.78 8.27
C GLY A 222 -9.56 -15.79 9.33
N ALA A 223 -10.47 -14.88 9.75
CA ALA A 223 -10.18 -13.90 10.80
C ALA A 223 -9.97 -14.57 12.18
N ALA A 224 -10.76 -15.58 12.52
CA ALA A 224 -10.56 -16.37 13.75
C ALA A 224 -9.20 -17.05 13.75
N LEU A 225 -8.84 -17.73 12.66
CA LEU A 225 -7.56 -18.41 12.51
C LEU A 225 -6.38 -17.42 12.59
N ALA A 226 -6.49 -16.26 11.94
CA ALA A 226 -5.48 -15.21 12.00
C ALA A 226 -5.26 -14.72 13.44
N LEU A 227 -6.34 -14.46 14.18
CA LEU A 227 -6.29 -14.01 15.57
C LEU A 227 -5.71 -15.08 16.50
N ASP A 228 -6.11 -16.35 16.34
CA ASP A 228 -5.61 -17.47 17.15
C ASP A 228 -4.13 -17.75 16.90
N ALA A 229 -3.65 -17.44 15.71
CA ALA A 229 -2.24 -17.61 15.33
C ALA A 229 -1.36 -16.39 15.64
N GLY A 230 -1.92 -15.24 15.98
CA GLY A 230 -1.17 -14.02 16.27
C GLY A 230 -0.68 -13.28 15.01
N VAL A 231 -1.46 -13.31 13.92
CA VAL A 231 -1.17 -12.56 12.68
C VAL A 231 -1.22 -11.06 12.97
N ASP A 232 -0.26 -10.31 12.43
CA ASP A 232 -0.07 -8.88 12.72
C ASP A 232 -1.01 -7.98 11.93
N GLU A 233 -1.37 -8.38 10.72
CA GLU A 233 -2.10 -7.55 9.78
C GLU A 233 -3.13 -8.36 8.98
N TRP A 234 -4.33 -7.81 8.84
CA TRP A 234 -5.27 -8.23 7.82
C TRP A 234 -5.04 -7.43 6.54
N ALA A 235 -4.77 -8.13 5.48
CA ALA A 235 -4.44 -7.51 4.20
C ALA A 235 -5.65 -6.85 3.49
N HIS A 236 -6.84 -7.11 4.01
CA HIS A 236 -8.11 -6.57 3.53
C HIS A 236 -9.05 -6.28 4.70
N VAL A 237 -9.97 -5.33 4.52
CA VAL A 237 -11.20 -5.33 5.30
C VAL A 237 -12.02 -6.54 4.88
N PRO A 238 -12.41 -7.44 5.79
CA PRO A 238 -13.11 -8.68 5.41
C PRO A 238 -14.39 -8.45 4.61
N CYS A 239 -14.64 -9.32 3.64
CA CYS A 239 -15.76 -9.27 2.72
C CYS A 239 -17.09 -9.65 3.40
N ASP A 240 -17.08 -10.67 4.24
CA ASP A 240 -18.27 -11.14 4.97
C ASP A 240 -18.43 -10.40 6.31
N PRO A 241 -19.66 -10.19 6.77
CA PRO A 241 -19.90 -9.51 8.05
C PRO A 241 -19.19 -10.18 9.22
N LEU A 242 -18.44 -9.41 9.99
CA LEU A 242 -17.76 -9.88 11.19
C LEU A 242 -18.67 -9.78 12.43
N PRO A 243 -18.66 -10.79 13.32
CA PRO A 243 -19.26 -10.70 14.63
C PRO A 243 -18.57 -9.60 15.48
N PRO A 244 -19.33 -8.84 16.32
CA PRO A 244 -18.75 -7.77 17.14
C PRO A 244 -17.67 -8.24 18.12
N ASP A 245 -17.77 -9.45 18.65
CA ASP A 245 -16.77 -10.04 19.54
C ASP A 245 -15.44 -10.32 18.82
N MET A 246 -15.48 -10.65 17.53
CA MET A 246 -14.28 -10.81 16.69
C MET A 246 -13.60 -9.46 16.44
N VAL A 247 -14.35 -8.40 16.20
CA VAL A 247 -13.81 -7.03 16.09
C VAL A 247 -13.15 -6.60 17.39
N ALA A 248 -13.79 -6.91 18.56
CA ALA A 248 -13.21 -6.62 19.86
C ALA A 248 -11.91 -7.41 20.11
N ARG A 249 -11.83 -8.68 19.67
CA ARG A 249 -10.62 -9.51 19.75
C ARG A 249 -9.50 -8.93 18.88
N ALA A 250 -9.82 -8.50 17.64
CA ALA A 250 -8.86 -7.88 16.74
C ALA A 250 -8.30 -6.58 17.32
N ALA A 251 -9.15 -5.74 17.93
CA ALA A 251 -8.72 -4.53 18.62
C ALA A 251 -7.80 -4.84 19.81
N ALA A 252 -8.17 -5.82 20.63
CA ALA A 252 -7.36 -6.24 21.79
C ALA A 252 -6.00 -6.84 21.37
N ALA A 253 -5.94 -7.51 20.23
CA ALA A 253 -4.72 -8.06 19.66
C ALA A 253 -3.83 -7.00 18.98
N GLY A 254 -4.32 -5.79 18.75
CA GLY A 254 -3.59 -4.72 18.07
C GLY A 254 -3.39 -4.96 16.58
N VAL A 255 -4.28 -5.74 15.96
CA VAL A 255 -4.25 -6.03 14.52
C VAL A 255 -4.39 -4.72 13.73
N ARG A 256 -3.59 -4.57 12.68
CA ARG A 256 -3.76 -3.51 11.68
C ARG A 256 -4.48 -4.06 10.46
N VAL A 257 -5.18 -3.20 9.75
CA VAL A 257 -5.97 -3.61 8.58
C VAL A 257 -5.62 -2.70 7.41
N VAL A 258 -5.26 -3.29 6.28
CA VAL A 258 -5.15 -2.56 5.01
C VAL A 258 -6.53 -2.45 4.41
N SER A 259 -6.88 -1.30 3.88
CA SER A 259 -8.27 -0.96 3.57
C SER A 259 -8.85 -1.72 2.38
N THR A 260 -8.31 -1.58 1.19
CA THR A 260 -8.75 -2.21 -0.08
C THR A 260 -10.28 -2.18 -0.30
N LEU A 261 -10.93 -1.08 0.11
CA LEU A 261 -12.40 -0.96 0.14
C LEU A 261 -13.00 -0.85 -1.25
N ASP A 262 -12.29 -0.19 -2.18
CA ASP A 262 -12.79 -0.02 -3.55
C ASP A 262 -12.80 -1.36 -4.29
N THR A 263 -11.71 -2.09 -4.24
CA THR A 263 -11.61 -3.45 -4.81
C THR A 263 -12.68 -4.39 -4.23
N LEU A 264 -12.98 -4.28 -2.93
CA LEU A 264 -13.96 -5.13 -2.25
C LEU A 264 -15.36 -4.49 -2.14
N SER A 265 -15.63 -3.42 -2.88
CA SER A 265 -16.89 -2.65 -2.79
C SER A 265 -18.16 -3.46 -3.09
N HIS A 266 -18.03 -4.56 -3.83
CA HIS A 266 -19.14 -5.49 -4.10
C HIS A 266 -19.42 -6.49 -2.96
N CYS A 267 -18.58 -6.55 -1.95
CA CYS A 267 -18.76 -7.39 -0.77
C CYS A 267 -19.81 -6.80 0.19
N THR A 268 -20.71 -7.63 0.68
CA THR A 268 -21.82 -7.16 1.51
C THR A 268 -21.42 -6.67 2.90
N GLY A 269 -20.30 -7.19 3.44
CA GLY A 269 -19.84 -6.86 4.80
C GLY A 269 -18.82 -5.73 4.88
N VAL A 270 -18.14 -5.39 3.78
CA VAL A 270 -16.97 -4.49 3.78
C VAL A 270 -17.25 -3.13 4.45
N ALA A 271 -18.29 -2.42 4.03
CA ALA A 271 -18.59 -1.10 4.60
C ALA A 271 -18.96 -1.17 6.09
N GLY A 272 -19.70 -2.22 6.49
CA GLY A 272 -20.07 -2.48 7.88
C GLY A 272 -18.83 -2.82 8.73
N ASN A 273 -17.98 -3.70 8.23
CA ASN A 273 -16.74 -4.10 8.89
C ASN A 273 -15.77 -2.92 9.04
N ALA A 274 -15.53 -2.14 7.95
CA ALA A 274 -14.68 -0.95 8.00
C ALA A 274 -15.10 0.03 9.10
N ARG A 275 -16.42 0.26 9.23
CA ARG A 275 -16.96 1.10 10.28
C ARG A 275 -16.73 0.50 11.67
N GLN A 276 -17.08 -0.77 11.90
CA GLN A 276 -16.89 -1.42 13.20
C GLN A 276 -15.41 -1.45 13.62
N LEU A 277 -14.51 -1.75 12.69
CA LEU A 277 -13.06 -1.75 12.92
C LEU A 277 -12.56 -0.34 13.31
N ALA A 278 -12.99 0.70 12.58
CA ALA A 278 -12.62 2.08 12.89
C ALA A 278 -13.19 2.55 14.24
N GLU A 279 -14.45 2.23 14.57
CA GLU A 279 -15.10 2.53 15.86
C GLU A 279 -14.43 1.80 17.03
N ALA A 280 -13.89 0.60 16.80
CA ALA A 280 -13.11 -0.15 17.77
C ALA A 280 -11.67 0.37 17.93
N GLY A 281 -11.29 1.43 17.19
CA GLY A 281 -9.95 2.03 17.24
C GLY A 281 -8.88 1.28 16.45
N ILE A 282 -9.26 0.31 15.63
CA ILE A 282 -8.33 -0.40 14.76
C ILE A 282 -7.84 0.55 13.66
N GLU A 283 -6.55 0.58 13.42
CA GLU A 283 -5.95 1.39 12.39
C GLU A 283 -6.23 0.80 11.00
N LEU A 284 -6.91 1.57 10.15
CA LEU A 284 -7.04 1.27 8.73
C LEU A 284 -5.92 2.00 7.98
N LEU A 285 -5.07 1.26 7.30
CA LEU A 285 -3.98 1.76 6.48
C LEU A 285 -4.37 1.70 5.00
N TYR A 286 -3.84 2.63 4.20
CA TYR A 286 -4.14 2.69 2.79
C TYR A 286 -3.49 1.55 2.01
N GLY A 287 -4.27 0.88 1.19
CA GLY A 287 -3.85 -0.07 0.16
C GLY A 287 -5.01 -0.32 -0.79
N THR A 288 -4.72 -0.57 -2.06
CA THR A 288 -5.73 -0.57 -3.12
C THR A 288 -6.01 -1.94 -3.69
N ASP A 289 -5.12 -2.91 -3.47
CA ASP A 289 -5.10 -4.17 -4.21
C ASP A 289 -4.89 -3.93 -5.73
N LEU A 290 -3.98 -3.00 -6.02
CA LEU A 290 -3.64 -2.54 -7.37
C LEU A 290 -3.23 -3.73 -8.23
N ALA A 291 -4.04 -4.07 -9.16
CA ALA A 291 -4.00 -5.06 -10.22
C ALA A 291 -5.41 -5.42 -10.68
N HIS A 292 -6.43 -5.12 -9.88
CA HIS A 292 -7.82 -5.27 -10.29
C HIS A 292 -8.19 -4.25 -11.36
N THR A 293 -9.08 -4.64 -12.29
CA THR A 293 -9.40 -3.86 -13.48
C THR A 293 -10.03 -2.50 -13.19
N ASP A 294 -10.65 -2.36 -12.04
CA ASP A 294 -11.38 -1.16 -11.63
C ASP A 294 -10.54 -0.20 -10.77
N VAL A 295 -9.32 -0.60 -10.42
CA VAL A 295 -8.38 0.20 -9.61
C VAL A 295 -7.40 0.94 -10.53
N PRO A 296 -7.17 2.26 -10.34
CA PRO A 296 -6.23 3.03 -11.14
C PRO A 296 -4.77 2.58 -10.88
N TRP A 297 -3.91 2.71 -11.90
CA TRP A 297 -2.47 2.45 -11.77
C TRP A 297 -1.74 3.64 -11.13
N GLY A 298 -2.12 3.96 -9.90
CA GLY A 298 -1.61 5.10 -9.15
C GLY A 298 -2.39 5.27 -7.86
N ILE A 299 -2.43 6.51 -7.35
CA ILE A 299 -3.24 6.83 -6.18
C ILE A 299 -4.72 6.61 -6.54
N ASP A 300 -5.41 5.86 -5.71
CA ASP A 300 -6.86 5.69 -5.80
C ASP A 300 -7.57 6.66 -4.85
N ALA A 301 -8.16 7.68 -5.44
CA ALA A 301 -8.92 8.69 -4.70
C ALA A 301 -10.25 8.13 -4.16
N GLN A 302 -10.82 7.12 -4.82
CA GLN A 302 -12.04 6.46 -4.37
C GLN A 302 -11.78 5.66 -3.10
N GLU A 303 -10.66 4.94 -3.01
CA GLU A 303 -10.22 4.26 -1.79
C GLU A 303 -10.13 5.23 -0.61
N LEU A 304 -9.45 6.39 -0.80
CA LEU A 304 -9.35 7.42 0.24
C LEU A 304 -10.73 7.97 0.65
N ALA A 305 -11.62 8.17 -0.31
CA ALA A 305 -12.99 8.64 -0.04
C ALA A 305 -13.80 7.59 0.73
N LEU A 306 -13.66 6.32 0.39
CA LEU A 306 -14.31 5.21 1.09
C LEU A 306 -13.78 5.07 2.52
N MET A 307 -12.47 5.24 2.75
CA MET A 307 -11.89 5.24 4.10
C MET A 307 -12.48 6.33 5.01
N VAL A 308 -12.81 7.51 4.46
CA VAL A 308 -13.53 8.57 5.21
C VAL A 308 -15.01 8.22 5.36
N GLY A 309 -15.67 7.84 4.28
CA GLY A 309 -17.11 7.63 4.22
C GLY A 309 -17.59 6.45 5.07
N THR A 310 -16.91 5.32 5.00
CA THR A 310 -17.25 4.11 5.78
C THR A 310 -17.00 4.27 7.27
N ALA A 311 -16.02 5.11 7.66
CA ALA A 311 -15.73 5.41 9.05
C ALA A 311 -16.77 6.34 9.72
N ASN A 312 -17.81 6.77 9.01
CA ASN A 312 -18.95 7.54 9.52
C ASN A 312 -18.55 8.73 10.42
N GLY A 313 -17.50 9.49 9.98
CA GLY A 313 -16.96 10.63 10.71
C GLY A 313 -15.93 10.30 11.81
N VAL A 314 -15.65 9.02 12.05
CA VAL A 314 -14.57 8.61 12.97
C VAL A 314 -13.18 8.99 12.40
N ARG A 315 -13.07 9.06 11.07
CA ARG A 315 -11.82 9.44 10.37
C ARG A 315 -12.02 10.69 9.52
N THR A 316 -11.07 11.60 9.64
CA THR A 316 -11.02 12.82 8.82
C THR A 316 -10.16 12.61 7.56
N PRO A 317 -10.33 13.44 6.50
CA PRO A 317 -9.44 13.43 5.35
C PRO A 317 -7.94 13.52 5.72
N LEU A 318 -7.60 14.31 6.74
CA LEU A 318 -6.22 14.41 7.23
C LEU A 318 -5.69 13.09 7.78
N GLN A 319 -6.49 12.38 8.56
CA GLN A 319 -6.10 11.07 9.12
C GLN A 319 -5.94 10.01 8.01
N VAL A 320 -6.80 10.04 6.99
CA VAL A 320 -6.73 9.12 5.86
C VAL A 320 -5.47 9.40 5.01
N LEU A 321 -5.14 10.67 4.73
CA LEU A 321 -3.88 10.99 4.08
C LEU A 321 -2.66 10.59 4.93
N SER A 322 -2.76 10.73 6.25
CA SER A 322 -1.70 10.22 7.14
C SER A 322 -1.57 8.70 7.06
N ALA A 323 -2.68 7.97 6.95
CA ALA A 323 -2.69 6.51 6.77
C ALA A 323 -2.05 6.05 5.45
N ALA A 324 -2.10 6.90 4.42
CA ALA A 324 -1.48 6.67 3.12
C ALA A 324 -0.01 7.18 3.03
N THR A 325 0.50 7.80 4.09
CA THR A 325 1.84 8.41 4.09
C THR A 325 2.60 8.09 5.38
N ALA A 326 2.63 8.98 6.37
CA ALA A 326 3.43 8.82 7.59
C ALA A 326 3.12 7.53 8.36
N ARG A 327 1.83 7.19 8.52
CA ARG A 327 1.42 5.98 9.24
C ARG A 327 1.78 4.70 8.48
N ALA A 328 1.69 4.73 7.14
CA ALA A 328 2.16 3.62 6.32
C ALA A 328 3.68 3.43 6.45
N GLY A 329 4.46 4.52 6.41
CA GLY A 329 5.91 4.46 6.63
C GLY A 329 6.30 3.92 8.02
N GLU A 330 5.55 4.30 9.07
CA GLU A 330 5.73 3.76 10.43
C GLU A 330 5.39 2.27 10.50
N HIS A 331 4.29 1.88 9.87
CA HIS A 331 3.88 0.47 9.81
C HIS A 331 4.94 -0.41 9.12
N LEU A 332 5.61 0.12 8.10
CA LEU A 332 6.72 -0.55 7.42
C LEU A 332 8.01 -0.60 8.25
N GLY A 333 8.07 0.08 9.41
CA GLY A 333 9.32 0.23 10.17
C GLY A 333 10.35 1.12 9.47
N LEU A 334 9.94 1.93 8.50
CA LEU A 334 10.82 2.75 7.64
C LEU A 334 10.69 4.26 7.92
N ALA A 335 10.12 4.66 9.08
CA ALA A 335 10.08 6.08 9.44
C ALA A 335 11.48 6.72 9.35
N PRO A 336 11.63 7.94 8.78
CA PRO A 336 10.60 8.90 8.40
C PRO A 336 10.09 8.80 6.94
N LEU A 337 10.09 7.63 6.32
CA LEU A 337 9.44 7.43 5.02
C LEU A 337 7.95 7.83 5.11
N GLY A 338 7.42 8.49 4.08
CA GLY A 338 6.05 9.00 4.06
C GLY A 338 5.87 10.30 4.87
N GLN A 339 6.98 11.01 5.19
CA GLN A 339 6.95 12.30 5.87
C GLN A 339 7.77 13.34 5.11
N LEU A 340 7.32 14.60 5.11
CA LEU A 340 8.15 15.74 4.74
C LEU A 340 8.80 16.29 6.02
N ALA A 341 9.95 15.73 6.37
CA ALA A 341 10.71 16.07 7.55
C ALA A 341 12.22 15.98 7.26
N GLU A 342 13.02 16.69 8.04
CA GLU A 342 14.48 16.64 7.93
C GLU A 342 15.00 15.19 8.01
N GLY A 343 15.86 14.80 7.07
CA GLY A 343 16.44 13.48 6.96
C GLY A 343 15.54 12.44 6.28
N ALA A 344 14.27 12.74 6.00
CA ALA A 344 13.38 11.83 5.28
C ALA A 344 13.84 11.65 3.82
N PRO A 345 13.55 10.50 3.19
CA PRO A 345 13.72 10.36 1.75
C PRO A 345 12.99 11.49 1.00
N ALA A 346 13.60 12.03 -0.03
CA ALA A 346 12.99 13.08 -0.84
C ALA A 346 11.98 12.47 -1.83
N ASP A 347 10.95 11.82 -1.28
CA ASP A 347 9.79 11.27 -1.97
C ASP A 347 8.60 12.18 -1.69
N LEU A 348 8.17 12.96 -2.69
CA LEU A 348 7.08 13.93 -2.53
C LEU A 348 6.26 14.09 -3.82
N ILE A 349 5.03 14.51 -3.67
CA ILE A 349 4.15 14.90 -4.76
C ILE A 349 3.62 16.30 -4.55
N GLY A 350 3.23 16.96 -5.65
CA GLY A 350 2.55 18.25 -5.63
C GLY A 350 1.26 18.16 -6.44
N VAL A 351 0.17 18.67 -5.86
CA VAL A 351 -1.14 18.76 -6.53
C VAL A 351 -1.69 20.17 -6.43
N ARG A 352 -2.35 20.62 -7.50
CA ARG A 352 -3.05 21.91 -7.47
C ARG A 352 -4.27 21.83 -6.56
N GLY A 353 -4.51 22.92 -5.80
CA GLY A 353 -5.61 22.98 -4.85
C GLY A 353 -5.34 22.30 -3.49
N ASN A 354 -6.42 21.89 -2.83
CA ASN A 354 -6.40 21.29 -1.50
C ASN A 354 -6.90 19.84 -1.54
N PRO A 355 -6.03 18.83 -1.46
CA PRO A 355 -6.44 17.43 -1.52
C PRO A 355 -7.30 16.98 -0.33
N LEU A 356 -7.32 17.71 0.80
CA LEU A 356 -8.22 17.43 1.91
C LEU A 356 -9.69 17.76 1.60
N GLU A 357 -9.93 18.63 0.62
CA GLU A 357 -11.27 18.95 0.12
C GLU A 357 -11.69 18.04 -1.04
N GLN A 358 -10.71 17.60 -1.84
CA GLN A 358 -10.96 16.78 -3.02
C GLN A 358 -9.80 15.83 -3.32
N PHE A 359 -9.92 14.57 -2.89
CA PHE A 359 -8.91 13.53 -3.14
C PHE A 359 -8.64 13.28 -4.62
N LYS A 360 -9.60 13.52 -5.50
CA LYS A 360 -9.45 13.26 -6.95
C LYS A 360 -8.24 13.97 -7.57
N SER A 361 -7.80 15.11 -7.02
CA SER A 361 -6.59 15.80 -7.46
C SER A 361 -5.32 14.97 -7.28
N LEU A 362 -5.31 13.99 -6.38
CA LEU A 362 -4.14 13.15 -6.09
C LEU A 362 -3.84 12.13 -7.19
N GLU A 363 -4.83 11.74 -8.02
CA GLU A 363 -4.63 10.72 -9.05
C GLU A 363 -3.74 11.19 -10.21
N TYR A 364 -3.65 12.52 -10.38
CA TYR A 364 -2.87 13.16 -11.46
C TYR A 364 -2.01 14.27 -10.86
N PRO A 365 -0.96 13.94 -10.09
CA PRO A 365 -0.10 14.95 -9.47
C PRO A 365 0.64 15.75 -10.53
N ASP A 366 0.73 17.06 -10.32
CA ASP A 366 1.45 18.00 -11.19
C ASP A 366 2.96 17.92 -10.98
N LEU A 367 3.40 17.43 -9.83
CA LEU A 367 4.80 17.21 -9.47
C LEU A 367 4.95 15.84 -8.80
N VAL A 368 5.96 15.07 -9.22
CA VAL A 368 6.37 13.83 -8.55
C VAL A 368 7.88 13.82 -8.43
N VAL A 369 8.37 13.60 -7.21
CA VAL A 369 9.79 13.43 -6.91
C VAL A 369 9.98 12.11 -6.17
N SER A 370 10.98 11.34 -6.58
CA SER A 370 11.39 10.10 -5.91
C SER A 370 12.90 10.10 -5.71
N GLY A 371 13.35 9.96 -4.45
CA GLY A 371 14.76 10.03 -4.10
C GLY A 371 15.45 11.29 -4.63
N GLY A 372 14.79 12.45 -4.54
CA GLY A 372 15.27 13.73 -5.02
C GLY A 372 15.31 13.90 -6.55
N THR A 373 14.88 12.88 -7.30
CA THR A 373 14.79 12.92 -8.76
C THR A 373 13.36 13.26 -9.18
N THR A 374 13.20 14.29 -10.01
CA THR A 374 11.89 14.70 -10.53
C THR A 374 11.43 13.74 -11.63
N ILE A 375 10.25 13.20 -11.45
CA ILE A 375 9.60 12.24 -12.36
C ILE A 375 8.51 12.92 -13.19
N VAL A 376 7.77 13.84 -12.57
CA VAL A 376 6.79 14.72 -13.21
C VAL A 376 7.14 16.15 -12.84
N GLU A 377 7.29 17.02 -13.83
CA GLU A 377 7.56 18.45 -13.62
C GLU A 377 6.25 19.23 -13.67
N PRO A 378 6.07 20.25 -12.81
CA PRO A 378 4.93 21.14 -12.93
C PRO A 378 4.95 21.86 -14.28
N ALA A 379 3.78 22.03 -14.89
CA ALA A 379 3.67 22.83 -16.11
C ALA A 379 4.13 24.27 -15.81
N GLU A 380 4.93 24.87 -16.71
CA GLU A 380 5.27 26.29 -16.64
C GLU A 380 3.97 27.10 -16.78
N GLU A 381 3.76 28.07 -15.87
CA GLU A 381 2.62 29.01 -15.92
C GLU A 381 2.85 30.15 -16.89
#